data_d677404d27c27dca9cf0e5b8160c32a1
#
_entry.id   d677404d27c27dca9cf0e5b8160c32a1
#
_cell.length_a   1.000
_cell.length_b   1.000
_cell.length_c   1.000
_cell.angle_alpha   90.00
_cell.angle_beta   90.00
_cell.angle_gamma   90.00
#
_symmetry.space_group_name_H-M   'P 1'
#
loop_
_entity.id
_entity.type
_entity.pdbx_description
1 polymer ?
#
loop_
_entity_poly.entity_id
_entity_poly.type
_entity_poly.pdbx_seq_one_letter_code
_entity_poly.pdbx_strand_id
1 'polypeptide(L)'
;KVLMLRAKIGSDVLPKGLKSVGIGFSDVPIYDTVIDYRKKFELNRNIESFDYVVVASASAAKALVEMIEDDSVLNGRGVSIGPVTTKALLKLNIEKIITAKQYDVEGIIDAIKKL
;
A
#
# COMPACT_ATOMS: atom_id res chain seq x y z
N LYS A 1 -27.37 -10.51 -9.56
CA LYS A 1 -26.06 -10.84 -10.10
C LYS A 1 -25.20 -9.59 -10.17
N VAL A 2 -23.94 -9.69 -9.73
CA VAL A 2 -22.98 -8.56 -9.66
C VAL A 2 -21.89 -8.74 -10.71
N LEU A 3 -21.55 -7.67 -11.42
CA LEU A 3 -20.37 -7.59 -12.27
C LEU A 3 -19.31 -6.75 -11.54
N MET A 4 -18.15 -7.33 -11.29
CA MET A 4 -17.00 -6.63 -10.72
C MET A 4 -16.00 -6.32 -11.82
N LEU A 5 -15.69 -5.04 -11.99
CA LEU A 5 -14.65 -4.55 -12.89
C LEU A 5 -13.50 -4.04 -12.05
N ARG A 6 -12.35 -4.70 -12.09
CA ARG A 6 -11.25 -4.37 -11.19
C ARG A 6 -9.88 -4.77 -11.74
N ALA A 7 -8.83 -4.50 -10.96
CA ALA A 7 -7.48 -4.92 -11.29
C ALA A 7 -7.37 -6.46 -11.35
N LYS A 8 -6.48 -6.96 -12.18
CA LYS A 8 -6.15 -8.40 -12.27
C LYS A 8 -5.69 -8.93 -10.91
N ILE A 9 -4.87 -8.18 -10.18
CA ILE A 9 -4.49 -8.48 -8.80
C ILE A 9 -5.43 -7.72 -7.89
N GLY A 10 -6.39 -8.41 -7.27
CA GLY A 10 -7.36 -7.81 -6.37
C GLY A 10 -7.53 -8.63 -5.10
N SER A 11 -8.10 -7.99 -4.06
CA SER A 11 -8.48 -8.66 -2.83
C SER A 11 -9.58 -9.69 -3.10
N ASP A 12 -9.52 -10.83 -2.43
CA ASP A 12 -10.55 -11.87 -2.50
C ASP A 12 -11.70 -11.68 -1.50
N VAL A 13 -11.67 -10.60 -0.71
CA VAL A 13 -12.67 -10.31 0.33
C VAL A 13 -14.07 -10.15 -0.25
N LEU A 14 -14.21 -9.33 -1.31
CA LEU A 14 -15.52 -9.10 -1.93
C LEU A 14 -16.07 -10.35 -2.65
N PRO A 15 -15.29 -11.07 -3.47
CA PRO A 15 -15.75 -12.34 -4.06
C PRO A 15 -16.19 -13.36 -3.02
N LYS A 16 -15.42 -13.55 -1.96
CA LYS A 16 -15.76 -14.46 -0.86
C LYS A 16 -17.02 -14.02 -0.13
N GLY A 17 -17.17 -12.72 0.13
CA GLY A 17 -18.36 -12.15 0.76
C GLY A 17 -19.62 -12.36 -0.07
N LEU A 18 -19.58 -12.08 -1.38
CA LEU A 18 -20.71 -12.33 -2.29
C LEU A 18 -21.09 -13.80 -2.35
N LYS A 19 -20.09 -14.66 -2.45
CA LYS A 19 -20.32 -16.11 -2.46
C LYS A 19 -20.95 -16.62 -1.17
N SER A 20 -20.52 -16.10 -0.01
CA SER A 20 -21.02 -16.53 1.31
C SER A 20 -22.50 -16.22 1.52
N VAL A 21 -23.02 -15.18 0.88
CA VAL A 21 -24.46 -14.79 0.94
C VAL A 21 -25.25 -15.23 -0.30
N GLY A 22 -24.68 -16.09 -1.16
CA GLY A 22 -25.36 -16.67 -2.30
C GLY A 22 -25.60 -15.70 -3.47
N ILE A 23 -24.89 -14.58 -3.53
CA ILE A 23 -25.00 -13.63 -4.62
C ILE A 23 -24.10 -14.06 -5.79
N GLY A 24 -24.70 -14.34 -6.95
CA GLY A 24 -23.95 -14.65 -8.17
C GLY A 24 -23.17 -13.44 -8.68
N PHE A 25 -21.94 -13.64 -9.10
CA PHE A 25 -21.11 -12.57 -9.62
C PHE A 25 -20.19 -13.02 -10.76
N SER A 26 -19.73 -12.06 -11.53
CA SER A 26 -18.62 -12.23 -12.48
C SER A 26 -17.51 -11.25 -12.09
N ASP A 27 -16.27 -11.71 -12.09
CA ASP A 27 -15.07 -10.92 -11.81
C ASP A 27 -14.28 -10.74 -13.10
N VAL A 28 -14.29 -9.53 -13.64
CA VAL A 28 -13.66 -9.22 -14.93
C VAL A 28 -12.48 -8.26 -14.69
N PRO A 29 -11.24 -8.73 -14.79
CA PRO A 29 -10.08 -7.86 -14.71
C PRO A 29 -10.01 -6.99 -15.97
N ILE A 30 -9.98 -5.67 -15.77
CA ILE A 30 -9.93 -4.68 -16.86
C ILE A 30 -8.61 -3.91 -16.91
N TYR A 31 -7.76 -4.07 -15.92
CA TYR A 31 -6.41 -3.54 -15.90
C TYR A 31 -5.50 -4.38 -15.00
N ASP A 32 -4.20 -4.17 -15.12
CA ASP A 32 -3.19 -4.80 -14.28
C ASP A 32 -2.33 -3.74 -13.60
N THR A 33 -1.83 -4.07 -12.40
CA THR A 33 -0.91 -3.22 -11.64
C THR A 33 0.46 -3.87 -11.66
N VAL A 34 1.44 -3.15 -12.21
CA VAL A 34 2.82 -3.63 -12.33
C VAL A 34 3.78 -2.65 -11.65
N ILE A 35 4.91 -3.19 -11.18
CA ILE A 35 5.96 -2.38 -10.59
C ILE A 35 6.77 -1.71 -11.69
N ASP A 36 6.95 -0.40 -11.60
CA ASP A 36 7.84 0.34 -12.50
C ASP A 36 9.28 0.33 -11.97
N TYR A 37 10.02 -0.72 -12.28
CA TYR A 37 11.41 -0.88 -11.86
C TYR A 37 12.35 0.20 -12.39
N ARG A 38 11.95 0.97 -13.41
CA ARG A 38 12.75 2.09 -13.92
C ARG A 38 12.94 3.19 -12.88
N LYS A 39 12.04 3.25 -11.88
CA LYS A 39 12.09 4.23 -10.79
C LYS A 39 12.96 3.81 -9.61
N LYS A 40 13.54 2.62 -9.64
CA LYS A 40 14.33 2.08 -8.52
C LYS A 40 15.51 2.99 -8.16
N PHE A 41 16.27 3.43 -9.15
CA PHE A 41 17.43 4.30 -8.93
C PHE A 41 17.01 5.67 -8.34
N GLU A 42 15.99 6.30 -8.92
CA GLU A 42 15.47 7.59 -8.46
C GLU A 42 14.96 7.51 -7.02
N LEU A 43 14.24 6.42 -6.68
CA LEU A 43 13.73 6.15 -5.33
C LEU A 43 14.89 6.09 -4.33
N ASN A 44 15.84 5.21 -4.53
CA ASN A 44 16.92 4.97 -3.57
C ASN A 44 17.87 6.16 -3.42
N ARG A 45 18.07 6.92 -4.52
CA ARG A 45 18.87 8.14 -4.50
C ARG A 45 18.24 9.25 -3.64
N ASN A 46 16.92 9.38 -3.67
CA ASN A 46 16.24 10.54 -3.10
C ASN A 46 15.58 10.27 -1.73
N ILE A 47 15.30 9.01 -1.37
CA ILE A 47 14.45 8.67 -0.22
C ILE A 47 14.99 9.23 1.11
N GLU A 48 16.31 9.33 1.26
CA GLU A 48 16.94 9.86 2.48
C GLU A 48 16.74 11.37 2.67
N SER A 49 16.50 12.11 1.60
CA SER A 49 16.36 13.57 1.63
C SER A 49 15.01 14.05 2.14
N PHE A 50 14.06 13.15 2.40
CA PHE A 50 12.72 13.48 2.88
C PHE A 50 12.54 13.14 4.35
N ASP A 51 11.79 13.95 5.08
CA ASP A 51 11.46 13.70 6.49
C ASP A 51 10.49 12.54 6.67
N TYR A 52 9.53 12.39 5.75
CA TYR A 52 8.54 11.32 5.75
C TYR A 52 8.34 10.71 4.38
N VAL A 53 8.03 9.42 4.38
CA VAL A 53 7.70 8.65 3.17
C VAL A 53 6.27 8.13 3.29
N VAL A 54 5.36 8.70 2.50
CA VAL A 54 3.95 8.31 2.51
C VAL A 54 3.70 7.15 1.57
N VAL A 55 3.06 6.11 2.08
CA VAL A 55 2.66 4.94 1.31
C VAL A 55 1.14 4.80 1.37
N ALA A 56 0.47 5.07 0.26
CA ALA A 56 -0.97 5.26 0.19
C ALA A 56 -1.75 4.03 -0.31
N SER A 57 -1.09 2.89 -0.53
CA SER A 57 -1.75 1.65 -0.93
C SER A 57 -0.89 0.43 -0.64
N ALA A 58 -1.54 -0.74 -0.55
CA ALA A 58 -0.82 -2.01 -0.39
C ALA A 58 0.03 -2.35 -1.62
N SER A 59 -0.39 -1.97 -2.82
CA SER A 59 0.40 -2.18 -4.05
C SER A 59 1.64 -1.29 -4.08
N ALA A 60 1.55 -0.03 -3.62
CA ALA A 60 2.70 0.84 -3.46
C ALA A 60 3.67 0.29 -2.40
N ALA A 61 3.16 -0.25 -1.29
CA ALA A 61 3.98 -0.88 -0.27
C ALA A 61 4.75 -2.09 -0.81
N LYS A 62 4.10 -2.94 -1.60
CA LYS A 62 4.75 -4.08 -2.25
C LYS A 62 5.84 -3.64 -3.23
N ALA A 63 5.58 -2.60 -4.02
CA ALA A 63 6.57 -2.03 -4.92
C ALA A 63 7.78 -1.47 -4.17
N LEU A 64 7.54 -0.76 -3.06
CA LEU A 64 8.60 -0.22 -2.22
C LEU A 64 9.47 -1.34 -1.63
N VAL A 65 8.85 -2.41 -1.10
CA VAL A 65 9.56 -3.59 -0.57
C VAL A 65 10.50 -4.20 -1.61
N GLU A 66 10.05 -4.27 -2.87
CA GLU A 66 10.84 -4.83 -3.97
C GLU A 66 11.99 -3.94 -4.43
N MET A 67 11.84 -2.62 -4.32
CA MET A 67 12.76 -1.65 -4.92
C MET A 67 13.71 -0.99 -3.94
N ILE A 68 13.38 -0.92 -2.64
CA ILE A 68 14.22 -0.27 -1.64
C ILE A 68 15.49 -1.09 -1.36
N GLU A 69 16.63 -0.43 -1.32
CA GLU A 69 17.93 -1.08 -1.04
C GLU A 69 18.29 -1.03 0.45
N ASP A 70 18.00 0.10 1.10
CA ASP A 70 18.20 0.29 2.55
C ASP A 70 16.85 0.65 3.19
N ASP A 71 16.21 -0.33 3.79
CA ASP A 71 14.91 -0.14 4.45
C ASP A 71 15.00 0.58 5.79
N SER A 72 16.18 0.66 6.39
CA SER A 72 16.40 1.37 7.65
C SER A 72 16.04 2.86 7.56
N VAL A 73 16.11 3.45 6.37
CA VAL A 73 15.74 4.85 6.12
C VAL A 73 14.25 5.14 6.37
N LEU A 74 13.41 4.10 6.41
CA LEU A 74 11.98 4.23 6.69
C LEU A 74 11.64 4.15 8.18
N ASN A 75 12.59 3.76 9.02
CA ASN A 75 12.31 3.54 10.43
C ASN A 75 11.89 4.83 11.15
N GLY A 76 10.64 4.87 11.61
CA GLY A 76 10.03 6.08 12.20
C GLY A 76 9.65 7.18 11.22
N ARG A 77 9.88 6.99 9.92
CA ARG A 77 9.60 7.96 8.84
C ARG A 77 8.55 7.47 7.84
N GLY A 78 8.30 6.16 7.80
CA GLY A 78 7.26 5.58 6.96
C GLY A 78 5.87 5.91 7.50
N VAL A 79 5.01 6.50 6.68
CA VAL A 79 3.61 6.81 6.99
C VAL A 79 2.70 6.03 6.06
N SER A 80 1.91 5.12 6.61
CA SER A 80 0.95 4.32 5.84
C SER A 80 -0.47 4.85 5.98
N ILE A 81 -1.25 4.71 4.93
CA ILE A 81 -2.66 5.13 4.92
C ILE A 81 -3.54 4.31 5.87
N GLY A 82 -3.14 3.08 6.19
CA GLY A 82 -3.94 2.21 7.05
C GLY A 82 -3.31 0.85 7.31
N PRO A 83 -3.98 -0.03 8.09
CA PRO A 83 -3.41 -1.29 8.57
C PRO A 83 -2.99 -2.27 7.47
N VAL A 84 -3.73 -2.35 6.37
CA VAL A 84 -3.40 -3.26 5.24
C VAL A 84 -2.08 -2.86 4.59
N THR A 85 -1.86 -1.56 4.39
CA THR A 85 -0.62 -1.01 3.85
C THR A 85 0.53 -1.20 4.86
N THR A 86 0.29 -0.94 6.13
CA THR A 86 1.27 -1.18 7.21
C THR A 86 1.72 -2.64 7.22
N LYS A 87 0.79 -3.58 7.14
CA LYS A 87 1.10 -5.02 7.10
C LYS A 87 2.01 -5.37 5.91
N ALA A 88 1.77 -4.77 4.76
CA ALA A 88 2.63 -4.98 3.59
C ALA A 88 4.05 -4.42 3.80
N LEU A 89 4.17 -3.27 4.47
CA LEU A 89 5.47 -2.66 4.80
C LEU A 89 6.25 -3.42 5.88
N LEU A 90 5.58 -4.16 6.76
CA LEU A 90 6.24 -4.98 7.80
C LEU A 90 7.05 -6.16 7.24
N LYS A 91 7.04 -6.39 5.93
CA LYS A 91 7.97 -7.29 5.26
C LYS A 91 9.39 -6.70 5.17
N LEU A 92 9.54 -5.39 5.34
CA LEU A 92 10.81 -4.72 5.51
C LEU A 92 11.30 -4.88 6.94
N ASN A 93 12.62 -4.80 7.13
CA ASN A 93 13.24 -4.86 8.45
C ASN A 93 13.22 -3.49 9.12
N ILE A 94 12.00 -2.99 9.43
CA ILE A 94 11.77 -1.71 10.10
C ILE A 94 10.98 -1.92 11.38
N GLU A 95 11.37 -1.19 12.43
CA GLU A 95 10.77 -1.33 13.77
C GLU A 95 9.50 -0.50 13.93
N LYS A 96 9.43 0.66 13.26
CA LYS A 96 8.35 1.62 13.47
C LYS A 96 7.83 2.20 12.17
N ILE A 97 6.53 1.98 11.94
CA ILE A 97 5.73 2.61 10.88
C ILE A 97 4.60 3.41 11.54
N ILE A 98 4.36 4.60 11.02
CA ILE A 98 3.26 5.47 11.43
C ILE A 98 2.03 5.08 10.60
N THR A 99 0.99 4.59 11.26
CA THR A 99 -0.27 4.21 10.58
C THR A 99 -1.32 5.27 10.82
N ALA A 100 -1.92 5.81 9.76
CA ALA A 100 -3.02 6.75 9.85
C ALA A 100 -4.22 6.09 10.56
N LYS A 101 -4.90 6.84 11.41
CA LYS A 101 -6.09 6.36 12.13
C LYS A 101 -7.35 6.38 11.26
N GLN A 102 -7.43 7.33 10.37
CA GLN A 102 -8.45 7.45 9.33
C GLN A 102 -7.77 7.13 7.98
N TYR A 103 -8.41 6.31 7.15
CA TYR A 103 -7.80 5.71 5.96
C TYR A 103 -8.01 6.55 4.70
N ASP A 104 -7.66 7.83 4.81
CA ASP A 104 -7.78 8.83 3.76
C ASP A 104 -6.65 9.86 3.84
N VAL A 105 -6.72 10.87 2.99
CA VAL A 105 -5.70 11.94 2.91
C VAL A 105 -5.63 12.73 4.21
N GLU A 106 -6.77 13.06 4.81
CA GLU A 106 -6.85 13.78 6.07
C GLU A 106 -6.19 13.00 7.20
N GLY A 107 -6.41 11.70 7.25
CA GLY A 107 -5.77 10.82 8.22
C GLY A 107 -4.24 10.78 8.10
N ILE A 108 -3.71 10.78 6.89
CA ILE A 108 -2.26 10.87 6.64
C ILE A 108 -1.72 12.21 7.13
N ILE A 109 -2.38 13.32 6.78
CA ILE A 109 -1.98 14.65 7.19
C ILE A 109 -1.98 14.77 8.72
N ASP A 110 -3.03 14.29 9.38
CA ASP A 110 -3.14 14.29 10.83
C ASP A 110 -2.06 13.44 11.50
N ALA A 111 -1.72 12.30 10.93
CA ALA A 111 -0.65 11.45 11.43
C ALA A 111 0.71 12.18 11.39
N ILE A 112 1.00 12.90 10.31
CA ILE A 112 2.25 13.66 10.14
C ILE A 112 2.28 14.87 11.10
N LYS A 113 1.17 15.61 11.24
CA LYS A 113 1.10 16.79 12.12
C LYS A 113 1.32 16.47 13.60
N LYS A 114 1.08 15.24 14.03
CA LYS A 114 1.22 14.80 15.43
C LYS A 114 2.63 14.29 15.78
N LEU A 115 3.54 14.34 14.83
CA LEU A 115 4.91 13.84 14.99
C LEU A 115 5.89 14.89 15.58
#